data_19251e0c5e1fcb491e22c955ac44513f
#
_entry.id   19251e0c5e1fcb491e22c955ac44513f
#
_cell.length_a   1.000
_cell.length_b   1.000
_cell.length_c   1.000
_cell.angle_alpha   90.00
_cell.angle_beta   90.00
_cell.angle_gamma   90.00
#
_symmetry.space_group_name_H-M   'P 1'
#
loop_
_entity.id
_entity.type
_entity.pdbx_description
1 polymer ?
#
loop_
_entity_poly.entity_id
_entity_poly.type
_entity_poly.pdbx_seq_one_letter_code
_entity_poly.pdbx_strand_id
1 'polypeptide(L)'
;RDSLFVGIGLVTAQTQKVTGVVISEEDGQPVIGASVLVKGTQIGAITNVDGDFTLLNVPSSAKTLQISFVGMQTQDVAIRPNVRVILKSDAEQLDEVVVTAMGIKRDRKALGYAAQDLNSEQLNKAGTTSLASAIQGKLTGVDIRQSSGAPGASSQIVIRGARSFDGNNQPLYVIDGMPVNTTADFDTGKSVTGANYADRSIDINPEDIESVNILKGQAASALYGIRASNGVIVITTKRGSKNNMNKPSVTISTNLSAQRVSRKFERQNIYSQGNSIAAGYDPSSSMTWGPKISELANDPKYGGNMNNQYTAADGMREGQYYNPKRAQAGLDGWTTPQIYDNVGDFLGTGFTENTNVNLSQSINGINYSFGVNNSHQNGIIPSTGMDRWGARGLVDWKINPQWNTGFSMNYSSTKITSA
;
A
#
# COMPACT_ATOMS: atom_id res chain seq x y z
N ARG A 1 22.85 -11.81 -85.32
CA ARG A 1 21.95 -12.70 -84.49
C ARG A 1 22.75 -13.06 -83.24
N ASP A 2 22.61 -12.27 -82.21
CA ASP A 2 23.22 -12.49 -80.91
C ASP A 2 22.34 -13.33 -80.07
N SER A 3 22.75 -14.52 -79.72
CA SER A 3 22.04 -15.42 -78.80
C SER A 3 22.53 -15.16 -77.38
N LEU A 4 21.63 -14.56 -76.53
CA LEU A 4 21.89 -14.34 -75.11
C LEU A 4 21.59 -15.66 -74.36
N PHE A 5 22.62 -16.32 -73.85
CA PHE A 5 22.48 -17.44 -72.91
C PHE A 5 22.40 -16.91 -71.52
N VAL A 6 21.18 -16.98 -70.88
CA VAL A 6 21.01 -16.76 -69.49
C VAL A 6 21.21 -18.07 -68.72
N GLY A 7 22.35 -18.20 -68.07
CA GLY A 7 22.64 -19.32 -67.18
C GLY A 7 21.95 -19.10 -65.83
N ILE A 8 20.91 -19.87 -65.55
CA ILE A 8 20.29 -19.94 -64.19
C ILE A 8 21.21 -20.81 -63.34
N GLY A 9 22.08 -20.19 -62.53
CA GLY A 9 22.84 -20.87 -61.50
C GLY A 9 21.90 -21.27 -60.35
N LEU A 10 21.64 -22.58 -60.17
CA LEU A 10 21.05 -23.09 -58.95
C LEU A 10 22.03 -22.87 -57.80
N VAL A 11 21.73 -21.90 -56.93
CA VAL A 11 22.42 -21.75 -55.64
C VAL A 11 21.86 -22.81 -54.69
N THR A 12 22.55 -23.95 -54.60
CA THR A 12 22.26 -24.94 -53.55
C THR A 12 22.73 -24.37 -52.24
N ALA A 13 21.79 -23.99 -51.38
CA ALA A 13 22.09 -23.57 -50.02
C ALA A 13 22.76 -24.76 -49.29
N GLN A 14 24.03 -24.60 -48.91
CA GLN A 14 24.70 -25.59 -48.08
C GLN A 14 24.00 -25.69 -46.74
N THR A 15 23.46 -26.86 -46.46
CA THR A 15 22.80 -27.18 -45.18
C THR A 15 23.68 -28.15 -44.40
N GLN A 16 23.65 -28.02 -43.09
CA GLN A 16 24.38 -28.92 -42.18
C GLN A 16 23.43 -29.59 -41.18
N LYS A 17 23.84 -30.78 -40.71
CA LYS A 17 23.16 -31.47 -39.60
C LYS A 17 23.82 -31.04 -38.32
N VAL A 18 22.99 -30.66 -37.31
CA VAL A 18 23.44 -30.30 -35.98
C VAL A 18 22.77 -31.25 -34.98
N THR A 19 23.58 -31.88 -34.13
CA THR A 19 23.10 -32.74 -33.04
C THR A 19 23.59 -32.19 -31.72
N GLY A 20 22.91 -32.55 -30.64
CA GLY A 20 23.33 -32.16 -29.30
C GLY A 20 22.48 -32.72 -28.20
N VAL A 21 22.88 -32.45 -26.97
CA VAL A 21 22.19 -32.83 -25.75
C VAL A 21 21.95 -31.62 -24.88
N VAL A 22 20.77 -31.56 -24.27
CA VAL A 22 20.37 -30.52 -23.32
C VAL A 22 20.23 -31.15 -21.95
N ILE A 23 20.98 -30.63 -20.98
CA ILE A 23 20.96 -31.10 -19.58
C ILE A 23 20.65 -29.95 -18.64
N SER A 24 20.07 -30.27 -17.48
CA SER A 24 19.81 -29.31 -16.41
C SER A 24 21.07 -29.09 -15.57
N GLU A 25 21.36 -27.85 -15.17
CA GLU A 25 22.45 -27.51 -14.23
C GLU A 25 22.17 -28.02 -12.82
N GLU A 26 20.89 -28.09 -12.44
CA GLU A 26 20.47 -28.35 -11.06
C GLU A 26 20.70 -29.82 -10.63
N ASP A 27 20.37 -30.75 -11.50
CA ASP A 27 20.42 -32.18 -11.20
C ASP A 27 21.27 -33.00 -12.18
N GLY A 28 21.80 -32.35 -13.23
CA GLY A 28 22.59 -32.99 -14.27
C GLY A 28 21.80 -33.94 -15.17
N GLN A 29 20.47 -33.99 -15.04
CA GLN A 29 19.59 -34.86 -15.80
C GLN A 29 19.27 -34.28 -17.19
N PRO A 30 18.96 -35.14 -18.18
CA PRO A 30 18.54 -34.69 -19.50
C PRO A 30 17.21 -33.92 -19.42
N VAL A 31 17.13 -32.79 -20.14
CA VAL A 31 15.91 -31.98 -20.24
C VAL A 31 15.05 -32.50 -21.37
N ILE A 32 13.94 -33.18 -21.04
CA ILE A 32 12.99 -33.75 -21.99
C ILE A 32 12.02 -32.66 -22.46
N GLY A 33 11.83 -32.53 -23.78
CA GLY A 33 10.87 -31.57 -24.34
C GLY A 33 11.36 -30.12 -24.45
N ALA A 34 12.67 -29.87 -24.32
CA ALA A 34 13.24 -28.57 -24.58
C ALA A 34 13.12 -28.21 -26.05
N SER A 35 12.74 -26.97 -26.33
CA SER A 35 12.65 -26.43 -27.70
C SER A 35 14.00 -25.90 -28.13
N VAL A 36 14.52 -26.40 -29.24
CA VAL A 36 15.78 -25.98 -29.88
C VAL A 36 15.45 -25.36 -31.24
N LEU A 37 15.65 -24.05 -31.38
CA LEU A 37 15.28 -23.28 -32.55
C LEU A 37 16.56 -22.64 -33.18
N VAL A 38 16.68 -22.70 -34.47
CA VAL A 38 17.71 -21.94 -35.20
C VAL A 38 17.27 -20.48 -35.30
N LYS A 39 17.97 -19.58 -34.61
CA LYS A 39 17.59 -18.17 -34.47
C LYS A 39 17.46 -17.49 -35.84
N GLY A 40 16.30 -16.85 -36.07
CA GLY A 40 15.98 -16.19 -37.35
C GLY A 40 15.40 -17.11 -38.42
N THR A 41 15.09 -18.38 -38.09
CA THR A 41 14.43 -19.34 -38.99
C THR A 41 13.27 -20.03 -38.28
N GLN A 42 12.51 -20.85 -39.00
CA GLN A 42 11.48 -21.73 -38.44
C GLN A 42 11.98 -23.18 -38.22
N ILE A 43 13.28 -23.42 -38.35
CA ILE A 43 13.89 -24.74 -38.19
C ILE A 43 14.10 -24.98 -36.69
N GLY A 44 13.46 -26.00 -36.15
CA GLY A 44 13.57 -26.37 -34.74
C GLY A 44 13.34 -27.85 -34.51
N ALA A 45 13.72 -28.31 -33.35
CA ALA A 45 13.47 -29.65 -32.83
C ALA A 45 13.14 -29.60 -31.34
N ILE A 46 12.57 -30.69 -30.84
CA ILE A 46 12.32 -30.90 -29.41
C ILE A 46 13.22 -32.02 -28.92
N THR A 47 13.79 -31.89 -27.73
CA THR A 47 14.65 -32.92 -27.13
C THR A 47 13.83 -34.17 -26.72
N ASN A 48 14.43 -35.34 -26.93
CA ASN A 48 13.89 -36.65 -26.58
C ASN A 48 14.06 -36.98 -25.09
N VAL A 49 13.76 -38.22 -24.71
CA VAL A 49 13.87 -38.74 -23.31
C VAL A 49 15.28 -38.71 -22.76
N ASP A 50 16.30 -38.75 -23.63
CA ASP A 50 17.73 -38.68 -23.28
C ASP A 50 18.25 -37.23 -23.34
N GLY A 51 17.38 -36.24 -23.62
CA GLY A 51 17.75 -34.83 -23.81
C GLY A 51 18.40 -34.54 -25.13
N ASP A 52 18.48 -35.52 -26.07
CA ASP A 52 19.10 -35.36 -27.34
C ASP A 52 18.20 -34.67 -28.37
N PHE A 53 18.79 -33.89 -29.23
CA PHE A 53 18.12 -33.28 -30.38
C PHE A 53 18.93 -33.46 -31.68
N THR A 54 18.20 -33.44 -32.79
CA THR A 54 18.78 -33.45 -34.12
C THR A 54 18.06 -32.42 -34.98
N LEU A 55 18.81 -31.45 -35.50
CA LEU A 55 18.36 -30.50 -36.49
C LEU A 55 18.89 -30.86 -37.86
N LEU A 56 18.00 -31.01 -38.83
CA LEU A 56 18.34 -31.26 -40.22
C LEU A 56 18.17 -29.96 -41.04
N ASN A 57 18.93 -29.84 -42.12
CA ASN A 57 18.83 -28.71 -43.06
C ASN A 57 19.11 -27.33 -42.45
N VAL A 58 19.97 -27.25 -41.46
CA VAL A 58 20.40 -25.98 -40.87
C VAL A 58 21.22 -25.18 -41.90
N PRO A 59 20.81 -23.95 -42.27
CA PRO A 59 21.57 -23.13 -43.20
C PRO A 59 22.97 -22.84 -42.67
N SER A 60 24.00 -22.95 -43.51
CA SER A 60 25.39 -22.64 -43.12
C SER A 60 25.61 -21.18 -42.74
N SER A 61 24.67 -20.30 -43.09
CA SER A 61 24.64 -18.90 -42.67
C SER A 61 24.14 -18.69 -41.23
N ALA A 62 23.44 -19.67 -40.66
CA ALA A 62 22.94 -19.58 -39.28
C ALA A 62 24.08 -19.74 -38.28
N LYS A 63 24.14 -18.88 -37.26
CA LYS A 63 25.23 -18.84 -36.28
C LYS A 63 24.82 -19.25 -34.89
N THR A 64 23.51 -19.20 -34.54
CA THR A 64 23.04 -19.32 -33.18
C THR A 64 21.81 -20.22 -33.08
N LEU A 65 21.82 -21.13 -32.10
CA LEU A 65 20.67 -21.89 -31.63
C LEU A 65 20.11 -21.18 -30.42
N GLN A 66 18.80 -21.08 -30.35
CA GLN A 66 18.06 -20.66 -29.15
C GLN A 66 17.42 -21.88 -28.53
N ILE A 67 17.77 -22.16 -27.27
CA ILE A 67 17.25 -23.29 -26.53
C ILE A 67 16.40 -22.77 -25.37
N SER A 68 15.16 -23.23 -25.25
CA SER A 68 14.20 -22.83 -24.23
C SER A 68 13.44 -24.02 -23.67
N PHE A 69 13.15 -23.96 -22.38
CA PHE A 69 12.30 -24.92 -21.69
C PHE A 69 11.51 -24.21 -20.59
N VAL A 70 10.31 -24.69 -20.28
CA VAL A 70 9.46 -24.09 -19.24
C VAL A 70 10.15 -24.19 -17.88
N GLY A 71 10.33 -23.05 -17.20
CA GLY A 71 11.03 -22.96 -15.91
C GLY A 71 12.56 -22.93 -16.00
N MET A 72 13.13 -22.78 -17.20
CA MET A 72 14.58 -22.63 -17.42
C MET A 72 14.91 -21.39 -18.25
N GLN A 73 16.08 -20.80 -17.99
CA GLN A 73 16.56 -19.62 -18.70
C GLN A 73 16.87 -19.98 -20.16
N THR A 74 16.27 -19.22 -21.07
CA THR A 74 16.55 -19.34 -22.50
C THR A 74 18.02 -19.03 -22.78
N GLN A 75 18.73 -19.92 -23.46
CA GLN A 75 20.14 -19.74 -23.85
C GLN A 75 20.30 -19.65 -25.33
N ASP A 76 21.20 -18.74 -25.77
CA ASP A 76 21.67 -18.60 -27.13
C ASP A 76 23.06 -19.25 -27.24
N VAL A 77 23.19 -20.31 -28.05
CA VAL A 77 24.43 -21.10 -28.18
C VAL A 77 24.90 -21.10 -29.64
N ALA A 78 26.20 -20.97 -29.86
CA ALA A 78 26.79 -21.02 -31.22
C ALA A 78 26.59 -22.40 -31.84
N ILE A 79 26.24 -22.43 -33.16
CA ILE A 79 26.04 -23.66 -33.90
C ILE A 79 27.37 -24.38 -34.08
N ARG A 80 27.41 -25.67 -33.70
CA ARG A 80 28.51 -26.62 -33.91
C ARG A 80 27.89 -27.97 -34.30
N PRO A 81 28.66 -28.86 -34.92
CA PRO A 81 28.13 -30.17 -35.34
C PRO A 81 27.58 -31.02 -34.19
N ASN A 82 28.17 -30.87 -32.99
CA ASN A 82 27.67 -31.46 -31.75
C ASN A 82 27.69 -30.40 -30.63
N VAL A 83 26.53 -30.18 -30.00
CA VAL A 83 26.33 -29.13 -29.02
C VAL A 83 25.85 -29.72 -27.69
N ARG A 84 26.56 -29.43 -26.61
CA ARG A 84 26.13 -29.75 -25.26
C ARG A 84 25.68 -28.46 -24.58
N VAL A 85 24.43 -28.40 -24.16
CA VAL A 85 23.83 -27.23 -23.51
C VAL A 85 23.46 -27.57 -22.10
N ILE A 86 23.81 -26.69 -21.15
CA ILE A 86 23.44 -26.78 -19.76
C ILE A 86 22.46 -25.65 -19.48
N LEU A 87 21.16 -25.95 -19.33
CA LEU A 87 20.16 -24.97 -19.02
C LEU A 87 20.14 -24.70 -17.51
N LYS A 88 20.11 -23.41 -17.17
CA LYS A 88 19.94 -22.96 -15.80
C LYS A 88 18.45 -22.84 -15.50
N SER A 89 18.06 -23.23 -14.28
CA SER A 89 16.70 -22.99 -13.79
C SER A 89 16.38 -21.51 -13.88
N ASP A 90 15.19 -21.15 -14.41
CA ASP A 90 14.64 -19.79 -14.41
C ASP A 90 13.95 -19.48 -13.07
N ALA A 91 13.88 -20.46 -12.18
CA ALA A 91 13.77 -20.15 -10.77
C ALA A 91 15.02 -19.31 -10.45
N GLU A 92 14.94 -17.98 -10.63
CA GLU A 92 15.60 -17.11 -9.71
C GLU A 92 15.21 -17.69 -8.35
N GLN A 93 16.09 -18.47 -7.78
CA GLN A 93 16.14 -18.61 -6.35
C GLN A 93 16.45 -17.18 -5.92
N LEU A 94 15.39 -16.38 -5.79
CA LEU A 94 15.40 -15.21 -4.96
C LEU A 94 15.84 -15.80 -3.63
N ASP A 95 17.14 -15.81 -3.39
CA ASP A 95 17.66 -15.92 -2.05
C ASP A 95 16.95 -14.79 -1.32
N GLU A 96 15.88 -15.16 -0.64
CA GLU A 96 15.00 -14.26 0.09
C GLU A 96 15.86 -13.69 1.21
N VAL A 97 16.62 -12.68 0.81
CA VAL A 97 17.57 -11.99 1.68
C VAL A 97 16.77 -11.02 2.49
N VAL A 98 16.68 -11.31 3.76
CA VAL A 98 15.97 -10.48 4.72
C VAL A 98 16.95 -9.51 5.36
N VAL A 99 16.60 -8.23 5.41
CA VAL A 99 17.35 -7.25 6.16
C VAL A 99 17.09 -7.49 7.64
N THR A 100 18.13 -7.90 8.35
CA THR A 100 18.09 -8.15 9.81
C THR A 100 18.49 -6.90 10.59
N ALA A 101 18.76 -7.05 11.88
CA ALA A 101 19.23 -5.98 12.74
C ALA A 101 20.44 -5.25 12.14
N MET A 102 20.48 -3.92 12.32
CA MET A 102 21.56 -3.03 11.85
C MET A 102 21.75 -3.02 10.32
N GLY A 103 20.70 -3.34 9.54
CA GLY A 103 20.79 -3.32 8.07
C GLY A 103 21.60 -4.45 7.44
N ILE A 104 21.98 -5.49 8.23
CA ILE A 104 22.73 -6.64 7.72
C ILE A 104 21.79 -7.52 6.90
N LYS A 105 22.16 -7.82 5.66
CA LYS A 105 21.45 -8.77 4.80
C LYS A 105 21.85 -10.20 5.17
N ARG A 106 20.86 -11.04 5.44
CA ARG A 106 21.05 -12.50 5.70
C ARG A 106 20.02 -13.30 4.95
N ASP A 107 20.38 -14.51 4.55
CA ASP A 107 19.47 -15.46 3.94
C ASP A 107 18.37 -15.82 4.95
N ARG A 108 17.13 -15.80 4.52
CA ARG A 108 15.98 -16.14 5.37
C ARG A 108 16.10 -17.52 5.99
N LYS A 109 16.68 -18.48 5.25
CA LYS A 109 16.95 -19.84 5.74
C LYS A 109 17.95 -19.88 6.89
N ALA A 110 18.82 -18.87 7.00
CA ALA A 110 19.82 -18.78 8.08
C ALA A 110 19.30 -18.08 9.35
N LEU A 111 18.04 -17.61 9.34
CA LEU A 111 17.44 -16.97 10.50
C LEU A 111 16.82 -18.00 11.42
N GLY A 112 17.26 -18.04 12.67
CA GLY A 112 16.66 -18.88 13.73
C GLY A 112 15.32 -18.37 14.27
N TYR A 113 14.66 -17.42 13.58
CA TYR A 113 13.40 -16.80 13.98
C TYR A 113 12.50 -16.50 12.78
N ALA A 114 11.19 -16.46 13.04
CA ALA A 114 10.22 -16.14 11.99
C ALA A 114 10.25 -14.66 11.63
N ALA A 115 10.75 -14.37 10.44
CA ALA A 115 10.67 -13.07 9.80
C ALA A 115 9.67 -13.12 8.65
N GLN A 116 8.90 -12.05 8.47
CA GLN A 116 7.99 -11.89 7.34
C GLN A 116 8.21 -10.51 6.77
N ASP A 117 8.43 -10.44 5.47
CA ASP A 117 8.73 -9.24 4.73
C ASP A 117 7.62 -8.89 3.74
N LEU A 118 7.49 -7.60 3.49
CA LEU A 118 6.66 -7.01 2.43
C LEU A 118 7.55 -6.11 1.59
N ASN A 119 7.48 -6.26 0.29
CA ASN A 119 8.19 -5.40 -0.65
C ASN A 119 7.40 -4.11 -0.97
N SER A 120 8.07 -3.15 -1.62
CA SER A 120 7.49 -1.87 -2.01
C SER A 120 6.23 -2.01 -2.87
N GLU A 121 6.20 -2.96 -3.80
CA GLU A 121 5.03 -3.18 -4.66
C GLU A 121 3.80 -3.60 -3.86
N GLN A 122 3.97 -4.52 -2.92
CA GLN A 122 2.90 -4.98 -2.05
C GLN A 122 2.40 -3.88 -1.11
N LEU A 123 3.31 -3.00 -0.63
CA LEU A 123 2.96 -1.89 0.24
C LEU A 123 2.13 -0.83 -0.48
N ASN A 124 2.56 -0.44 -1.68
CA ASN A 124 2.02 0.72 -2.39
C ASN A 124 0.81 0.41 -3.27
N LYS A 125 0.46 -0.88 -3.43
CA LYS A 125 -0.65 -1.34 -4.29
C LYS A 125 -2.00 -0.67 -3.98
N ALA A 126 -2.23 -0.29 -2.73
CA ALA A 126 -3.47 0.36 -2.30
C ALA A 126 -3.38 1.90 -2.25
N GLY A 127 -2.19 2.50 -2.48
CA GLY A 127 -1.99 3.96 -2.45
C GLY A 127 -2.33 4.62 -1.11
N THR A 128 -2.14 3.90 -0.01
CA THR A 128 -2.48 4.38 1.34
C THR A 128 -1.45 5.39 1.85
N THR A 129 -1.91 6.39 2.59
CA THR A 129 -1.07 7.44 3.17
C THR A 129 -0.37 7.02 4.47
N SER A 130 -0.85 5.97 5.13
CA SER A 130 -0.33 5.45 6.41
C SER A 130 0.34 4.10 6.23
N LEU A 131 1.52 3.91 6.85
CA LEU A 131 2.20 2.62 6.88
C LEU A 131 1.35 1.53 7.53
N ALA A 132 0.65 1.83 8.62
CA ALA A 132 -0.22 0.87 9.30
C ALA A 132 -1.31 0.35 8.37
N SER A 133 -1.96 1.24 7.60
CA SER A 133 -2.94 0.85 6.58
C SER A 133 -2.31 0.04 5.44
N ALA A 134 -1.08 0.39 5.04
CA ALA A 134 -0.37 -0.29 3.97
C ALA A 134 -0.03 -1.76 4.30
N ILE A 135 0.24 -2.07 5.57
CA ILE A 135 0.58 -3.42 6.04
C ILE A 135 -0.61 -4.21 6.59
N GLN A 136 -1.76 -3.56 6.80
CA GLN A 136 -2.95 -4.19 7.36
C GLN A 136 -3.45 -5.36 6.50
N GLY A 137 -3.68 -6.51 7.14
CA GLY A 137 -4.16 -7.73 6.47
C GLY A 137 -3.12 -8.47 5.61
N LYS A 138 -1.88 -7.94 5.50
CA LYS A 138 -0.82 -8.55 4.67
C LYS A 138 0.18 -9.38 5.48
N LEU A 139 0.13 -9.30 6.80
CA LEU A 139 1.10 -9.92 7.71
C LEU A 139 0.42 -10.85 8.71
N THR A 140 0.91 -12.08 8.79
CA THR A 140 0.36 -13.09 9.72
C THR A 140 0.71 -12.75 11.17
N GLY A 141 -0.28 -12.84 12.07
CA GLY A 141 -0.07 -12.61 13.50
C GLY A 141 0.20 -11.15 13.87
N VAL A 142 -0.19 -10.22 13.02
CA VAL A 142 -0.16 -8.77 13.26
C VAL A 142 -1.60 -8.26 13.24
N ASP A 143 -2.07 -7.74 14.36
CA ASP A 143 -3.36 -7.08 14.51
C ASP A 143 -3.15 -5.57 14.43
N ILE A 144 -3.86 -4.92 13.53
CA ILE A 144 -3.76 -3.48 13.29
C ILE A 144 -5.14 -2.88 13.42
N ARG A 145 -5.29 -1.97 14.36
CA ARG A 145 -6.55 -1.26 14.64
C ARG A 145 -6.30 0.23 14.54
N GLN A 146 -7.06 0.88 13.69
CA GLN A 146 -7.10 2.34 13.63
C GLN A 146 -8.06 2.85 14.70
N SER A 147 -7.72 3.96 15.37
CA SER A 147 -8.54 4.58 16.40
C SER A 147 -9.81 5.19 15.82
N SER A 148 -9.75 5.68 14.58
CA SER A 148 -10.91 6.22 13.85
C SER A 148 -10.65 6.19 12.35
N GLY A 149 -11.65 6.59 11.55
CA GLY A 149 -11.52 6.81 10.10
C GLY A 149 -11.09 8.23 9.73
N ALA A 150 -10.73 9.07 10.70
CA ALA A 150 -10.29 10.44 10.43
C ALA A 150 -8.89 10.46 9.78
N PRO A 151 -8.59 11.48 8.94
CA PRO A 151 -7.24 11.68 8.43
C PRO A 151 -6.21 11.77 9.55
N GLY A 152 -5.10 11.04 9.40
CA GLY A 152 -4.03 11.05 10.40
C GLY A 152 -4.35 10.32 11.70
N ALA A 153 -5.43 9.55 11.77
CA ALA A 153 -5.79 8.79 12.96
C ALA A 153 -4.66 7.87 13.42
N SER A 154 -4.43 7.79 14.73
CA SER A 154 -3.46 6.87 15.32
C SER A 154 -3.83 5.41 15.05
N SER A 155 -2.82 4.55 15.00
CA SER A 155 -2.99 3.12 14.81
C SER A 155 -2.34 2.33 15.93
N GLN A 156 -3.04 1.32 16.41
CA GLN A 156 -2.48 0.34 17.35
C GLN A 156 -2.05 -0.89 16.59
N ILE A 157 -0.78 -1.24 16.69
CA ILE A 157 -0.22 -2.45 16.09
C ILE A 157 0.18 -3.39 17.22
N VAL A 158 -0.33 -4.62 17.18
CA VAL A 158 -0.03 -5.66 18.16
C VAL A 158 0.48 -6.91 17.43
N ILE A 159 1.66 -7.40 17.82
CA ILE A 159 2.30 -8.57 17.21
C ILE A 159 2.16 -9.75 18.17
N ARG A 160 1.49 -10.83 17.69
CA ARG A 160 1.23 -12.07 18.48
C ARG A 160 0.46 -11.84 19.79
N GLY A 161 -0.43 -10.86 19.82
CA GLY A 161 -1.28 -10.55 20.97
C GLY A 161 -0.65 -9.60 21.98
N ALA A 162 -1.51 -8.99 22.80
CA ALA A 162 -1.09 -8.10 23.89
C ALA A 162 -0.38 -8.91 24.98
N ARG A 163 0.75 -8.42 25.44
CA ARG A 163 1.56 -9.06 26.50
C ARG A 163 1.47 -8.31 27.81
N SER A 164 1.26 -6.99 27.74
CA SER A 164 1.13 -6.14 28.90
C SER A 164 -0.33 -5.77 29.11
N PHE A 165 -0.80 -5.92 30.33
CA PHE A 165 -2.18 -5.54 30.71
C PHE A 165 -2.29 -4.01 30.89
N ASP A 166 -1.25 -3.38 31.41
CA ASP A 166 -1.24 -1.94 31.77
C ASP A 166 -0.11 -1.16 31.06
N GLY A 167 0.61 -1.82 30.17
CA GLY A 167 1.74 -1.23 29.46
C GLY A 167 1.51 -1.07 27.97
N ASN A 168 2.47 -0.39 27.34
CA ASN A 168 2.47 -0.24 25.90
C ASN A 168 2.74 -1.59 25.21
N ASN A 169 1.83 -2.00 24.31
CA ASN A 169 1.94 -3.22 23.49
C ASN A 169 2.41 -2.93 22.06
N GLN A 170 2.79 -1.68 21.75
CA GLN A 170 3.25 -1.27 20.43
C GLN A 170 4.65 -1.84 20.12
N PRO A 171 4.91 -2.26 18.87
CA PRO A 171 6.25 -2.69 18.44
C PRO A 171 7.21 -1.51 18.33
N LEU A 172 8.50 -1.81 18.38
CA LEU A 172 9.55 -0.85 18.09
C LEU A 172 9.68 -0.64 16.58
N TYR A 173 9.76 0.59 16.12
CA TYR A 173 10.08 0.91 14.74
C TYR A 173 11.58 1.13 14.57
N VAL A 174 12.14 0.57 13.52
CA VAL A 174 13.54 0.72 13.14
C VAL A 174 13.60 1.10 11.67
N ILE A 175 14.14 2.26 11.36
CA ILE A 175 14.28 2.76 9.99
C ILE A 175 15.77 2.78 9.65
N ASP A 176 16.16 2.06 8.59
CA ASP A 176 17.55 1.91 8.13
C ASP A 176 18.54 1.56 9.25
N GLY A 177 18.10 0.74 10.20
CA GLY A 177 18.90 0.29 11.34
C GLY A 177 18.79 1.17 12.59
N MET A 178 18.15 2.33 12.52
CA MET A 178 18.00 3.26 13.65
C MET A 178 16.63 3.13 14.31
N PRO A 179 16.55 2.87 15.63
CA PRO A 179 15.29 2.88 16.36
C PRO A 179 14.66 4.27 16.40
N VAL A 180 13.38 4.34 16.05
CA VAL A 180 12.60 5.59 16.02
C VAL A 180 11.49 5.52 17.07
N ASN A 181 11.26 6.63 17.74
CA ASN A 181 10.11 6.76 18.64
C ASN A 181 8.88 7.19 17.86
N THR A 182 7.85 6.36 17.89
CA THR A 182 6.56 6.59 17.21
C THR A 182 5.40 6.85 18.17
N THR A 183 5.68 7.02 19.45
CA THR A 183 4.64 7.37 20.44
C THR A 183 4.07 8.75 20.14
N ALA A 184 2.77 8.94 20.43
CA ALA A 184 2.15 10.26 20.35
C ALA A 184 2.84 11.24 21.32
N ASP A 185 2.95 12.51 20.93
CA ASP A 185 3.59 13.55 21.73
C ASP A 185 2.78 13.85 23.01
N PHE A 186 1.49 13.51 23.02
CA PHE A 186 0.60 13.68 24.16
C PHE A 186 0.02 12.32 24.57
N ASP A 187 0.36 11.86 25.76
CA ASP A 187 -0.24 10.66 26.35
C ASP A 187 -1.59 11.02 26.98
N THR A 188 -2.67 10.80 26.20
CA THR A 188 -4.03 10.88 26.72
C THR A 188 -4.57 9.51 27.13
N GLY A 189 -3.71 8.58 27.40
CA GLY A 189 -3.99 7.16 27.60
C GLY A 189 -5.08 6.80 28.60
N LYS A 190 -5.69 7.79 29.27
CA LYS A 190 -6.84 7.64 30.18
C LYS A 190 -7.92 8.70 29.93
N SER A 191 -7.83 9.50 28.89
CA SER A 191 -8.84 10.52 28.61
C SER A 191 -10.08 9.90 27.98
N VAL A 192 -11.18 9.96 28.70
CA VAL A 192 -12.53 9.57 28.24
C VAL A 192 -13.06 10.60 27.22
N THR A 193 -12.37 11.69 26.98
CA THR A 193 -12.81 12.81 26.15
C THR A 193 -12.67 12.56 24.63
N GLY A 194 -12.11 11.40 24.24
CA GLY A 194 -12.12 10.96 22.84
C GLY A 194 -11.22 11.76 21.90
N ALA A 195 -10.28 12.56 22.42
CA ALA A 195 -9.32 13.24 21.58
C ALA A 195 -8.39 12.22 20.92
N ASN A 196 -8.39 12.19 19.60
CA ASN A 196 -7.59 11.27 18.81
C ASN A 196 -6.31 11.96 18.36
N TYR A 197 -5.22 11.73 19.07
CA TYR A 197 -3.90 12.23 18.70
C TYR A 197 -3.23 11.24 17.79
N ALA A 198 -2.64 11.74 16.70
CA ALA A 198 -1.87 10.93 15.78
C ALA A 198 -0.59 10.41 16.47
N ASP A 199 -0.26 9.15 16.21
CA ASP A 199 1.08 8.66 16.51
C ASP A 199 2.07 9.06 15.39
N ARG A 200 3.35 9.11 15.69
CA ARG A 200 4.37 9.54 14.73
C ARG A 200 4.68 8.52 13.64
N SER A 201 4.00 7.37 13.62
CA SER A 201 4.10 6.42 12.51
C SER A 201 3.52 7.00 11.20
N ILE A 202 2.66 8.01 11.31
CA ILE A 202 2.11 8.75 10.16
C ILE A 202 3.18 9.53 9.39
N ASP A 203 4.29 9.90 10.03
CA ASP A 203 5.40 10.61 9.40
C ASP A 203 6.16 9.71 8.40
N ILE A 204 5.98 8.39 8.50
CA ILE A 204 6.63 7.41 7.63
C ILE A 204 5.80 7.26 6.35
N ASN A 205 6.37 7.70 5.21
CA ASN A 205 5.71 7.57 3.92
C ASN A 205 5.91 6.16 3.34
N PRO A 206 4.84 5.39 3.07
CA PRO A 206 4.96 4.06 2.46
C PRO A 206 5.68 4.05 1.11
N GLU A 207 5.57 5.13 0.33
CA GLU A 207 6.20 5.26 -1.00
C GLU A 207 7.74 5.34 -0.93
N ASP A 208 8.30 5.75 0.21
CA ASP A 208 9.75 5.81 0.42
C ASP A 208 10.34 4.46 0.85
N ILE A 209 9.50 3.45 1.08
CA ILE A 209 9.89 2.16 1.62
C ILE A 209 10.23 1.18 0.48
N GLU A 210 11.37 0.52 0.58
CA GLU A 210 11.79 -0.60 -0.25
C GLU A 210 11.19 -1.92 0.29
N SER A 211 11.31 -2.13 1.62
CA SER A 211 10.77 -3.30 2.28
C SER A 211 10.46 -3.05 3.75
N VAL A 212 9.44 -3.75 4.25
CA VAL A 212 9.10 -3.83 5.67
C VAL A 212 9.27 -5.26 6.13
N ASN A 213 10.03 -5.44 7.20
CA ASN A 213 10.29 -6.72 7.82
C ASN A 213 9.80 -6.73 9.26
N ILE A 214 9.06 -7.76 9.64
CA ILE A 214 8.56 -7.88 11.01
C ILE A 214 9.27 -8.99 11.75
N LEU A 215 10.00 -8.59 12.79
CA LEU A 215 10.64 -9.49 13.73
C LEU A 215 9.68 -9.77 14.88
N LYS A 216 9.24 -11.03 14.96
CA LYS A 216 8.19 -11.46 15.89
C LYS A 216 8.79 -12.09 17.13
N GLY A 217 8.33 -11.63 18.31
CA GLY A 217 8.64 -12.26 19.58
C GLY A 217 10.00 -11.89 20.18
N GLN A 218 10.52 -12.74 21.08
CA GLN A 218 11.70 -12.45 21.89
C GLN A 218 13.01 -12.38 21.08
N ALA A 219 13.05 -12.97 19.89
CA ALA A 219 14.21 -12.84 19.00
C ALA A 219 14.50 -11.37 18.64
N ALA A 220 13.45 -10.55 18.54
CA ALA A 220 13.60 -9.11 18.36
C ALA A 220 14.30 -8.43 19.55
N SER A 221 14.01 -8.90 20.78
CA SER A 221 14.62 -8.36 22.00
C SER A 221 16.11 -8.69 22.11
N ALA A 222 16.55 -9.83 21.58
CA ALA A 222 17.95 -10.20 21.51
C ALA A 222 18.77 -9.24 20.62
N LEU A 223 18.13 -8.63 19.63
CA LEU A 223 18.77 -7.72 18.67
C LEU A 223 18.67 -6.24 19.08
N TYR A 224 17.52 -5.83 19.64
CA TYR A 224 17.21 -4.42 19.94
C TYR A 224 16.93 -4.15 21.42
N GLY A 225 17.17 -5.13 22.29
CA GLY A 225 17.00 -5.01 23.75
C GLY A 225 15.52 -5.06 24.17
N ILE A 226 15.25 -4.74 25.44
CA ILE A 226 13.93 -4.83 26.07
C ILE A 226 12.85 -4.01 25.37
N ARG A 227 13.20 -2.90 24.73
CA ARG A 227 12.28 -2.05 23.96
C ARG A 227 11.60 -2.80 22.80
N ALA A 228 12.21 -3.88 22.35
CA ALA A 228 11.71 -4.73 21.27
C ALA A 228 10.91 -5.95 21.77
N SER A 229 10.54 -6.01 23.06
CA SER A 229 9.78 -7.13 23.64
C SER A 229 8.45 -7.40 22.93
N ASN A 230 7.79 -6.38 22.41
CA ASN A 230 6.54 -6.47 21.67
C ASN A 230 6.73 -6.74 20.17
N GLY A 231 7.96 -6.98 19.72
CA GLY A 231 8.34 -7.13 18.32
C GLY A 231 8.95 -5.85 17.73
N VAL A 232 9.46 -5.97 16.51
CA VAL A 232 10.10 -4.87 15.78
C VAL A 232 9.58 -4.83 14.35
N ILE A 233 9.28 -3.63 13.88
CA ILE A 233 8.99 -3.33 12.49
C ILE A 233 10.26 -2.70 11.91
N VAL A 234 11.00 -3.46 11.12
CA VAL A 234 12.22 -3.00 10.43
C VAL A 234 11.84 -2.47 9.07
N ILE A 235 12.13 -1.22 8.83
CA ILE A 235 11.83 -0.52 7.59
C ILE A 235 13.15 -0.23 6.88
N THR A 236 13.23 -0.67 5.62
CA THR A 236 14.34 -0.32 4.73
C THR A 236 13.83 0.67 3.71
N THR A 237 14.47 1.81 3.58
CA THR A 237 14.10 2.83 2.61
C THR A 237 14.69 2.55 1.24
N LYS A 238 14.05 3.04 0.18
CA LYS A 238 14.50 2.88 -1.22
C LYS A 238 15.90 3.47 -1.39
N ARG A 239 16.80 2.67 -1.93
CA ARG A 239 18.18 3.05 -2.24
C ARG A 239 18.37 3.09 -3.76
N GLY A 240 19.42 3.74 -4.22
CA GLY A 240 19.77 3.73 -5.64
C GLY A 240 19.93 2.29 -6.16
N SER A 241 19.28 1.98 -7.28
CA SER A 241 19.31 0.64 -7.86
C SER A 241 20.68 0.33 -8.45
N LYS A 242 21.31 -0.77 -8.05
CA LYS A 242 22.56 -1.27 -8.63
C LYS A 242 22.45 -1.64 -10.11
N ASN A 243 21.23 -1.87 -10.60
CA ASN A 243 20.97 -2.28 -11.98
C ASN A 243 20.96 -1.10 -12.96
N ASN A 244 20.86 0.14 -12.49
CA ASN A 244 20.90 1.35 -13.31
C ASN A 244 22.27 2.01 -13.26
N MET A 245 23.32 1.28 -13.64
CA MET A 245 24.63 1.88 -13.84
C MET A 245 24.57 2.93 -14.95
N ASN A 246 24.99 4.15 -14.65
CA ASN A 246 25.16 5.29 -15.57
C ASN A 246 23.92 6.03 -16.06
N LYS A 247 22.70 5.68 -15.64
CA LYS A 247 21.50 6.47 -15.98
C LYS A 247 20.69 6.79 -14.72
N PRO A 248 20.27 8.06 -14.52
CA PRO A 248 19.35 8.40 -13.43
C PRO A 248 17.98 7.77 -13.70
N SER A 249 17.37 7.23 -12.64
CA SER A 249 16.00 6.78 -12.65
C SER A 249 15.14 7.81 -11.93
N VAL A 250 14.16 8.37 -12.63
CA VAL A 250 13.17 9.28 -12.07
C VAL A 250 11.83 8.56 -12.05
N THR A 251 11.25 8.45 -10.85
CA THR A 251 9.92 7.88 -10.67
C THR A 251 9.00 8.96 -10.13
N ILE A 252 7.88 9.18 -10.80
CA ILE A 252 6.83 10.07 -10.34
C ILE A 252 5.58 9.21 -10.15
N SER A 253 5.02 9.23 -8.95
CA SER A 253 3.77 8.54 -8.64
C SER A 253 2.77 9.54 -8.06
N THR A 254 1.54 9.50 -8.56
CA THR A 254 0.43 10.27 -8.03
C THR A 254 -0.76 9.35 -7.81
N ASN A 255 -1.32 9.38 -6.62
CA ASN A 255 -2.51 8.63 -6.25
C ASN A 255 -3.61 9.59 -5.82
N LEU A 256 -4.76 9.48 -6.46
CA LEU A 256 -5.95 10.26 -6.17
C LEU A 256 -7.07 9.31 -5.72
N SER A 257 -7.68 9.59 -4.59
CA SER A 257 -8.80 8.80 -4.10
C SER A 257 -9.89 9.67 -3.49
N ALA A 258 -11.13 9.20 -3.61
CA ALA A 258 -12.29 9.83 -2.99
C ALA A 258 -13.00 8.82 -2.09
N GLN A 259 -13.44 9.27 -0.92
CA GLN A 259 -14.09 8.44 0.09
C GLN A 259 -15.44 9.05 0.46
N ARG A 260 -16.44 8.20 0.59
CA ARG A 260 -17.76 8.58 1.11
C ARG A 260 -18.35 7.49 1.96
N VAL A 261 -19.25 7.85 2.84
CA VAL A 261 -19.97 6.88 3.68
C VAL A 261 -20.86 6.00 2.78
N SER A 262 -20.62 4.70 2.80
CA SER A 262 -21.39 3.72 2.01
C SER A 262 -22.66 3.23 2.72
N ARG A 263 -22.64 3.18 4.04
CA ARG A 263 -23.77 2.77 4.87
C ARG A 263 -23.94 3.71 6.04
N LYS A 264 -25.17 4.11 6.27
CA LYS A 264 -25.63 4.85 7.45
C LYS A 264 -26.56 3.95 8.26
N PHE A 265 -26.67 4.21 9.55
CA PHE A 265 -27.69 3.57 10.36
C PHE A 265 -29.06 3.97 9.83
N GLU A 266 -29.95 3.00 9.73
CA GLU A 266 -31.35 3.29 9.49
C GLU A 266 -31.93 4.04 10.69
N ARG A 267 -32.47 5.21 10.42
CA ARG A 267 -33.07 6.07 11.44
C ARG A 267 -34.56 5.98 11.33
N GLN A 268 -35.23 6.02 12.49
CA GLN A 268 -36.66 6.16 12.47
C GLN A 268 -37.03 7.59 11.99
N ASN A 269 -38.02 7.70 11.09
CA ASN A 269 -38.46 8.96 10.47
C ASN A 269 -39.94 9.22 10.70
N ILE A 270 -40.55 8.58 11.73
CA ILE A 270 -41.98 8.64 11.99
C ILE A 270 -42.25 9.58 13.18
N TYR A 271 -41.47 9.42 14.24
CA TYR A 271 -41.70 10.14 15.51
C TYR A 271 -40.73 11.30 15.68
N SER A 272 -41.21 12.38 16.26
CA SER A 272 -40.43 13.57 16.52
C SER A 272 -39.66 13.47 17.85
N GLN A 273 -38.93 14.52 18.17
CA GLN A 273 -38.22 14.69 19.43
C GLN A 273 -39.22 14.76 20.59
N GLY A 274 -38.95 14.03 21.67
CA GLY A 274 -39.79 13.95 22.84
C GLY A 274 -39.58 12.69 23.65
N ASN A 275 -40.02 12.66 24.90
CA ASN A 275 -39.83 11.54 25.82
C ASN A 275 -40.96 10.49 25.71
N SER A 276 -42.17 10.88 25.32
CA SER A 276 -43.30 9.98 25.02
C SER A 276 -44.29 10.67 24.09
N ILE A 277 -45.05 9.87 23.37
CA ILE A 277 -46.12 10.36 22.46
C ILE A 277 -47.13 11.20 23.25
N ALA A 278 -47.52 10.75 24.46
CA ALA A 278 -48.52 11.42 25.30
C ALA A 278 -48.01 12.75 25.86
N ALA A 279 -46.69 12.93 26.02
CA ALA A 279 -46.11 14.17 26.54
C ALA A 279 -45.99 15.28 25.47
N GLY A 280 -46.21 14.94 24.20
CA GLY A 280 -46.11 15.85 23.07
C GLY A 280 -44.66 16.09 22.62
N TYR A 281 -44.50 17.08 21.72
CA TYR A 281 -43.20 17.48 21.21
C TYR A 281 -42.39 18.18 22.31
N ASP A 282 -41.13 17.75 22.51
CA ASP A 282 -40.19 18.37 23.44
C ASP A 282 -38.85 18.68 22.74
N PRO A 283 -38.60 19.95 22.39
CA PRO A 283 -37.36 20.37 21.70
C PRO A 283 -36.12 20.28 22.59
N SER A 284 -36.27 19.98 23.89
CA SER A 284 -35.17 19.82 24.84
C SER A 284 -34.75 18.36 25.05
N SER A 285 -35.63 17.41 24.66
CA SER A 285 -35.37 15.99 24.81
C SER A 285 -34.26 15.52 23.85
N SER A 286 -33.40 14.62 24.31
CA SER A 286 -32.46 13.86 23.47
C SER A 286 -33.09 12.61 22.83
N MET A 287 -34.33 12.28 23.18
CA MET A 287 -35.06 11.11 22.70
C MET A 287 -35.99 11.45 21.55
N THR A 288 -36.34 10.46 20.73
CA THR A 288 -37.24 10.56 19.57
C THR A 288 -38.50 9.71 19.77
N TRP A 289 -39.14 9.88 20.93
CA TRP A 289 -40.38 9.21 21.31
C TRP A 289 -41.56 10.19 21.40
N GLY A 290 -41.45 11.36 20.79
CA GLY A 290 -42.51 12.35 20.72
C GLY A 290 -43.65 11.94 19.78
N PRO A 291 -44.61 12.87 19.49
CA PRO A 291 -45.67 12.61 18.53
C PRO A 291 -45.12 12.36 17.10
N LYS A 292 -45.96 11.88 16.21
CA LYS A 292 -45.57 11.72 14.84
C LYS A 292 -45.19 13.06 14.22
N ILE A 293 -44.17 13.06 13.38
CA ILE A 293 -43.70 14.27 12.70
C ILE A 293 -44.84 14.92 11.89
N SER A 294 -45.70 14.13 11.22
CA SER A 294 -46.86 14.61 10.48
C SER A 294 -47.93 15.27 11.35
N GLU A 295 -47.92 15.04 12.63
CA GLU A 295 -48.92 15.55 13.59
C GLU A 295 -48.43 16.78 14.37
N LEU A 296 -47.18 17.22 14.16
CA LEU A 296 -46.57 18.32 14.91
C LEU A 296 -47.34 19.64 14.77
N ALA A 297 -47.98 19.89 13.65
CA ALA A 297 -48.83 21.07 13.48
C ALA A 297 -50.06 21.09 14.43
N ASN A 298 -50.44 19.91 14.93
CA ASN A 298 -51.53 19.73 15.91
C ASN A 298 -51.05 19.50 17.34
N ASP A 299 -49.75 19.69 17.61
CA ASP A 299 -49.23 19.59 18.98
C ASP A 299 -49.86 20.68 19.88
N PRO A 300 -50.41 20.30 21.05
CA PRO A 300 -51.13 21.27 21.90
C PRO A 300 -50.28 22.46 22.36
N LYS A 301 -48.96 22.25 22.49
CA LYS A 301 -48.05 23.27 23.04
C LYS A 301 -47.32 24.06 21.97
N TYR A 302 -47.01 23.41 20.83
CA TYR A 302 -46.17 23.98 19.80
C TYR A 302 -46.81 24.00 18.41
N GLY A 303 -47.97 23.42 18.22
CA GLY A 303 -48.64 23.31 16.93
C GLY A 303 -49.28 24.61 16.49
N GLY A 304 -49.13 24.98 15.22
CA GLY A 304 -49.69 26.18 14.63
C GLY A 304 -51.21 26.09 14.37
N ASN A 305 -51.77 24.87 14.35
CA ASN A 305 -53.21 24.64 14.24
C ASN A 305 -53.94 24.73 15.59
N MET A 306 -53.19 24.87 16.67
CA MET A 306 -53.73 24.83 18.04
C MET A 306 -53.65 26.18 18.70
N ASN A 307 -54.58 26.47 19.55
CA ASN A 307 -54.51 27.67 20.39
C ASN A 307 -53.49 27.48 21.54
N ASN A 308 -52.35 28.08 21.42
CA ASN A 308 -51.25 28.00 22.40
C ASN A 308 -50.56 29.35 22.54
N GLN A 309 -49.54 29.44 23.41
CA GLN A 309 -48.87 30.71 23.71
C GLN A 309 -48.18 31.35 22.46
N TYR A 310 -47.73 30.57 21.51
CA TYR A 310 -47.04 31.06 20.33
C TYR A 310 -48.05 31.54 19.27
N THR A 311 -49.15 30.82 19.08
CA THR A 311 -50.23 31.26 18.20
C THR A 311 -51.01 32.46 18.80
N ALA A 312 -51.07 32.59 20.12
CA ALA A 312 -51.63 33.78 20.77
C ALA A 312 -50.79 35.04 20.51
N ALA A 313 -49.44 34.89 20.35
CA ALA A 313 -48.55 36.00 20.03
C ALA A 313 -48.53 36.35 18.54
N ASP A 314 -48.46 35.31 17.65
CA ASP A 314 -48.16 35.48 16.23
C ASP A 314 -49.31 35.16 15.27
N GLY A 315 -50.47 34.74 15.80
CA GLY A 315 -51.58 34.22 15.02
C GLY A 315 -51.47 32.74 14.69
N MET A 316 -52.55 32.15 14.17
CA MET A 316 -52.58 30.76 13.74
C MET A 316 -51.64 30.55 12.55
N ARG A 317 -50.91 29.44 12.57
CA ARG A 317 -49.93 29.05 11.57
C ARG A 317 -50.26 27.64 11.04
N GLU A 318 -51.26 27.56 10.18
CA GLU A 318 -51.76 26.29 9.65
C GLU A 318 -50.67 25.45 9.05
N GLY A 319 -50.60 24.17 9.41
CA GLY A 319 -49.61 23.22 8.91
C GLY A 319 -48.18 23.40 9.46
N GLN A 320 -47.94 24.35 10.36
CA GLN A 320 -46.63 24.62 10.96
C GLN A 320 -46.58 24.24 12.44
N TYR A 321 -45.40 24.14 13.00
CA TYR A 321 -45.16 24.03 14.45
C TYR A 321 -44.02 24.97 14.84
N TYR A 322 -44.06 25.43 16.11
CA TYR A 322 -43.06 26.33 16.68
C TYR A 322 -41.88 25.54 17.25
N ASN A 323 -40.65 25.85 16.82
CA ASN A 323 -39.44 25.32 17.36
C ASN A 323 -38.64 26.42 18.10
N PRO A 324 -38.61 26.43 19.43
CA PRO A 324 -37.94 27.46 20.21
C PRO A 324 -36.43 27.57 19.92
N LYS A 325 -35.76 26.47 19.54
CA LYS A 325 -34.33 26.48 19.22
C LYS A 325 -34.02 27.21 17.93
N ARG A 326 -34.96 27.20 16.98
CA ARG A 326 -34.83 28.02 15.76
C ARG A 326 -34.93 29.50 16.08
N ALA A 327 -35.88 29.86 16.94
CA ALA A 327 -36.03 31.23 17.40
C ALA A 327 -34.81 31.73 18.18
N GLN A 328 -34.23 30.89 19.05
CA GLN A 328 -32.99 31.20 19.77
C GLN A 328 -31.80 31.40 18.83
N ALA A 329 -31.80 30.73 17.70
CA ALA A 329 -30.75 30.88 16.64
C ALA A 329 -30.99 32.09 15.74
N GLY A 330 -32.00 32.96 16.03
CA GLY A 330 -32.32 34.15 15.24
C GLY A 330 -33.07 33.85 13.92
N LEU A 331 -33.62 32.64 13.80
CA LEU A 331 -34.44 32.21 12.66
C LEU A 331 -35.93 32.34 13.00
N ASP A 332 -36.80 32.29 11.96
CA ASP A 332 -38.21 32.13 12.20
C ASP A 332 -38.46 30.84 13.00
N GLY A 333 -39.08 30.95 14.15
CA GLY A 333 -39.42 29.83 15.01
C GLY A 333 -40.44 28.86 14.39
N TRP A 334 -41.25 29.33 13.46
CA TRP A 334 -42.27 28.51 12.78
C TRP A 334 -41.65 27.75 11.63
N THR A 335 -41.97 26.46 11.50
CA THR A 335 -41.50 25.60 10.43
C THR A 335 -42.51 24.48 10.14
N THR A 336 -42.54 24.02 8.90
CA THR A 336 -43.33 22.85 8.51
C THR A 336 -42.68 21.56 9.03
N PRO A 337 -43.48 20.55 9.48
CA PRO A 337 -42.96 19.24 9.82
C PRO A 337 -42.26 18.61 8.59
N GLN A 338 -40.99 18.26 8.73
CA GLN A 338 -40.22 17.61 7.70
C GLN A 338 -39.16 16.69 8.29
N ILE A 339 -38.73 15.73 7.49
CA ILE A 339 -37.68 14.77 7.81
C ILE A 339 -36.35 15.31 7.30
N TYR A 340 -35.34 15.36 8.16
CA TYR A 340 -34.00 15.83 7.85
C TYR A 340 -33.01 14.66 7.88
N ASP A 341 -32.20 14.50 6.85
CA ASP A 341 -31.05 13.59 6.87
C ASP A 341 -29.81 14.28 7.44
N ASN A 342 -29.86 14.73 8.67
CA ASN A 342 -28.77 15.46 9.33
C ASN A 342 -27.43 14.75 9.26
N VAL A 343 -27.40 13.41 9.24
CA VAL A 343 -26.17 12.64 9.10
C VAL A 343 -25.66 12.69 7.66
N GLY A 344 -26.57 12.60 6.69
CA GLY A 344 -26.21 12.69 5.28
C GLY A 344 -25.73 14.06 4.86
N ASP A 345 -26.40 15.09 5.36
CA ASP A 345 -26.07 16.48 5.05
C ASP A 345 -24.76 16.93 5.74
N PHE A 346 -24.45 16.34 6.91
CA PHE A 346 -23.22 16.63 7.64
C PHE A 346 -21.99 15.94 7.05
N LEU A 347 -22.14 14.71 6.58
CA LEU A 347 -21.02 13.92 6.08
C LEU A 347 -20.72 14.25 4.61
N GLY A 348 -19.52 14.74 4.35
CA GLY A 348 -19.03 15.07 3.02
C GLY A 348 -18.36 13.91 2.29
N THR A 349 -17.75 14.25 1.18
CA THR A 349 -16.83 13.37 0.44
C THR A 349 -15.40 13.74 0.83
N GLY A 350 -14.67 12.79 1.39
CA GLY A 350 -13.23 12.94 1.64
C GLY A 350 -12.45 12.77 0.35
N PHE A 351 -11.40 13.54 0.17
CA PHE A 351 -10.48 13.46 -0.97
C PHE A 351 -9.06 13.30 -0.49
N THR A 352 -8.29 12.44 -1.15
CA THR A 352 -6.88 12.21 -0.85
C THR A 352 -6.08 12.34 -2.12
N GLU A 353 -5.03 13.17 -2.07
CA GLU A 353 -4.00 13.30 -3.08
C GLU A 353 -2.66 12.94 -2.44
N ASN A 354 -1.90 12.05 -3.08
CA ASN A 354 -0.57 11.66 -2.64
C ASN A 354 0.37 11.63 -3.84
N THR A 355 1.31 12.57 -3.88
CA THR A 355 2.28 12.74 -4.99
C THR A 355 3.69 12.55 -4.46
N ASN A 356 4.46 11.68 -5.15
CA ASN A 356 5.84 11.36 -4.81
C ASN A 356 6.72 11.48 -6.05
N VAL A 357 7.88 12.08 -5.87
CA VAL A 357 8.93 12.16 -6.87
C VAL A 357 10.20 11.57 -6.28
N ASN A 358 10.78 10.60 -6.96
CA ASN A 358 12.01 9.93 -6.51
C ASN A 358 13.03 9.90 -7.65
N LEU A 359 14.24 10.38 -7.35
CA LEU A 359 15.41 10.32 -8.22
C LEU A 359 16.42 9.37 -7.61
N SER A 360 16.88 8.38 -8.35
CA SER A 360 17.93 7.46 -7.88
C SER A 360 18.92 7.11 -8.97
N GLN A 361 20.19 6.94 -8.60
CA GLN A 361 21.23 6.49 -9.51
C GLN A 361 22.33 5.75 -8.75
N SER A 362 23.01 4.86 -9.45
CA SER A 362 24.27 4.21 -9.02
C SER A 362 25.36 4.50 -10.04
N ILE A 363 26.43 5.16 -9.62
CA ILE A 363 27.56 5.52 -10.49
C ILE A 363 28.88 5.41 -9.71
N ASN A 364 29.88 4.73 -10.26
CA ASN A 364 31.25 4.63 -9.71
C ASN A 364 31.30 4.26 -8.23
N GLY A 365 30.45 3.33 -7.78
CA GLY A 365 30.41 2.88 -6.39
C GLY A 365 29.64 3.84 -5.44
N ILE A 366 29.05 4.92 -5.96
CA ILE A 366 28.19 5.83 -5.23
C ILE A 366 26.75 5.53 -5.61
N ASN A 367 25.91 5.21 -4.62
CA ASN A 367 24.47 5.10 -4.79
C ASN A 367 23.82 6.30 -4.12
N TYR A 368 22.96 7.01 -4.83
CA TYR A 368 22.19 8.08 -4.23
C TYR A 368 20.71 7.98 -4.58
N SER A 369 19.88 8.44 -3.66
CA SER A 369 18.44 8.51 -3.81
C SER A 369 17.93 9.78 -3.14
N PHE A 370 17.14 10.55 -3.88
CA PHE A 370 16.46 11.75 -3.39
C PHE A 370 14.97 11.59 -3.65
N GLY A 371 14.17 11.83 -2.63
CA GLY A 371 12.73 11.75 -2.73
C GLY A 371 12.07 13.00 -2.15
N VAL A 372 10.99 13.44 -2.77
CA VAL A 372 10.09 14.48 -2.23
C VAL A 372 8.67 13.93 -2.32
N ASN A 373 7.93 14.10 -1.25
CA ASN A 373 6.55 13.65 -1.20
C ASN A 373 5.63 14.75 -0.65
N ASN A 374 4.41 14.77 -1.16
CA ASN A 374 3.31 15.58 -0.67
C ASN A 374 2.07 14.70 -0.55
N SER A 375 1.34 14.82 0.55
CA SER A 375 0.07 14.14 0.78
C SER A 375 -0.92 15.13 1.37
N HIS A 376 -2.03 15.32 0.67
CA HIS A 376 -3.16 16.11 1.13
C HIS A 376 -4.39 15.22 1.27
N GLN A 377 -5.04 15.25 2.42
CA GLN A 377 -6.23 14.45 2.70
C GLN A 377 -7.28 15.29 3.40
N ASN A 378 -8.48 15.37 2.82
CA ASN A 378 -9.68 15.88 3.48
C ASN A 378 -10.51 14.71 4.00
N GLY A 379 -11.03 14.85 5.21
CA GLY A 379 -11.91 13.83 5.81
C GLY A 379 -13.35 13.93 5.31
N ILE A 380 -14.13 12.90 5.63
CA ILE A 380 -15.59 12.89 5.41
C ILE A 380 -16.35 13.78 6.41
N ILE A 381 -15.74 14.08 7.56
CA ILE A 381 -16.25 15.02 8.53
C ILE A 381 -15.74 16.41 8.14
N PRO A 382 -16.62 17.43 8.07
CA PRO A 382 -16.20 18.79 7.72
C PRO A 382 -15.07 19.29 8.63
N SER A 383 -14.16 20.07 8.07
CA SER A 383 -13.02 20.66 8.77
C SER A 383 -12.01 19.67 9.34
N THR A 384 -12.02 18.40 8.90
CA THR A 384 -10.97 17.44 9.24
C THR A 384 -10.06 17.21 8.05
N GLY A 385 -8.75 17.11 8.30
CA GLY A 385 -7.78 16.92 7.22
C GLY A 385 -6.38 16.63 7.72
N MET A 386 -5.52 16.28 6.79
CA MET A 386 -4.09 16.05 7.00
C MET A 386 -3.31 16.59 5.80
N ASP A 387 -2.30 17.40 6.09
CA ASP A 387 -1.28 17.82 5.13
C ASP A 387 0.06 17.27 5.60
N ARG A 388 0.72 16.50 4.77
CA ARG A 388 2.06 15.99 5.02
C ARG A 388 2.93 16.27 3.81
N TRP A 389 4.13 16.76 4.07
CA TRP A 389 5.17 16.83 3.07
C TRP A 389 6.50 16.34 3.65
N GLY A 390 7.33 15.78 2.83
CA GLY A 390 8.59 15.20 3.25
C GLY A 390 9.65 15.28 2.16
N ALA A 391 10.89 15.25 2.60
CA ALA A 391 12.04 15.14 1.73
C ALA A 391 13.03 14.13 2.32
N ARG A 392 13.56 13.28 1.46
CA ARG A 392 14.52 12.25 1.82
C ARG A 392 15.76 12.35 0.93
N GLY A 393 16.93 12.22 1.54
CA GLY A 393 18.20 12.09 0.85
C GLY A 393 18.98 10.91 1.39
N LEU A 394 19.54 10.09 0.53
CA LEU A 394 20.40 8.97 0.89
C LEU A 394 21.55 8.90 -0.10
N VAL A 395 22.76 8.76 0.44
CA VAL A 395 23.99 8.55 -0.34
C VAL A 395 24.78 7.43 0.34
N ASP A 396 25.03 6.35 -0.38
CA ASP A 396 25.94 5.28 0.03
C ASP A 396 27.15 5.27 -0.89
N TRP A 397 28.34 5.34 -0.33
CA TRP A 397 29.59 5.35 -1.08
C TRP A 397 30.49 4.20 -0.66
N LYS A 398 30.75 3.31 -1.61
CA LYS A 398 31.73 2.24 -1.48
C LYS A 398 33.09 2.77 -1.90
N ILE A 399 33.90 3.23 -0.94
CA ILE A 399 35.21 3.83 -1.15
C ILE A 399 36.18 2.76 -1.69
N ASN A 400 36.17 1.57 -1.05
CA ASN A 400 36.96 0.40 -1.46
C ASN A 400 36.29 -0.88 -0.91
N PRO A 401 36.83 -2.09 -1.13
CA PRO A 401 36.25 -3.34 -0.63
C PRO A 401 36.09 -3.42 0.90
N GLN A 402 36.93 -2.71 1.65
CA GLN A 402 36.91 -2.71 3.13
C GLN A 402 36.09 -1.56 3.71
N TRP A 403 35.95 -0.44 2.99
CA TRP A 403 35.31 0.77 3.50
C TRP A 403 34.07 1.13 2.72
N ASN A 404 32.95 1.19 3.41
CA ASN A 404 31.69 1.71 2.92
C ASN A 404 31.19 2.78 3.89
N THR A 405 30.78 3.92 3.37
CA THR A 405 30.22 5.01 4.16
C THR A 405 28.88 5.42 3.56
N GLY A 406 27.97 5.91 4.40
CA GLY A 406 26.66 6.35 3.97
C GLY A 406 26.18 7.53 4.78
N PHE A 407 25.36 8.34 4.16
CA PHE A 407 24.63 9.43 4.77
C PHE A 407 23.17 9.30 4.41
N SER A 408 22.29 9.40 5.41
CA SER A 408 20.85 9.45 5.20
C SER A 408 20.25 10.61 5.96
N MET A 409 19.34 11.31 5.30
CA MET A 409 18.56 12.40 5.89
C MET A 409 17.10 12.18 5.52
N ASN A 410 16.22 12.28 6.49
CA ASN A 410 14.77 12.25 6.29
C ASN A 410 14.14 13.42 7.05
N TYR A 411 13.35 14.19 6.36
CA TYR A 411 12.56 15.28 6.93
C TYR A 411 11.08 15.04 6.60
N SER A 412 10.23 15.17 7.61
CA SER A 412 8.77 15.09 7.46
C SER A 412 8.11 16.17 8.30
N SER A 413 7.09 16.80 7.73
CA SER A 413 6.24 17.75 8.43
C SER A 413 4.79 17.35 8.18
N THR A 414 4.05 17.08 9.25
CA THR A 414 2.66 16.64 9.19
C THR A 414 1.81 17.59 10.02
N LYS A 415 0.76 18.14 9.38
CA LYS A 415 -0.27 18.95 10.03
C LYS A 415 -1.59 18.20 9.96
N ILE A 416 -2.21 17.96 11.11
CA ILE A 416 -3.49 17.29 11.21
C ILE A 416 -4.49 18.25 11.82
N THR A 417 -5.67 18.37 11.20
CA THR A 417 -6.81 19.11 11.72
C THR A 417 -7.89 18.09 12.06
N SER A 418 -8.21 17.99 13.33
CA SER A 418 -9.29 17.15 13.86
C SER A 418 -10.46 18.01 14.32
N ALA A 419 -11.70 17.46 14.20
CA ALA A 419 -12.91 18.12 14.67
C ALA A 419 -13.07 17.97 16.19
#